data_9737120c6f0a1cc8b79c6c36710150e4
#
_entry.id   9737120c6f0a1cc8b79c6c36710150e4
#
_cell.length_a   1.000
_cell.length_b   1.000
_cell.length_c   1.000
_cell.angle_alpha   90.00
_cell.angle_beta   90.00
_cell.angle_gamma   90.00
#
_symmetry.space_group_name_H-M   'P 1'
#
loop_
_entity.id
_entity.type
_entity.pdbx_description
1 polymer ?
#
loop_
_entity_poly.entity_id
_entity_poly.type
_entity_poly.pdbx_seq_one_letter_code
_entity_poly.pdbx_strand_id
1 'polypeptide(L)'
;MKTVYLKDFMSSVIAELESNGQYGTAHVCGSVLRSVMAFDSERLSLSGITPSWLKAYENYLLHKGEKGLAWNTVSTYMRMLQAVYNRAVVRKLAAFIPYQFRGVFTGRKADHRRVLERADMQKLLVEKEPDIASPGMAWARACLELMFRFHGMPFVDLAHLRKSDL
;
A
#
# COMPACT_ATOMS: atom_id res chain seq x y z
N MET A 1 -12.88 -29.39 -12.04
CA MET A 1 -11.87 -28.62 -11.29
C MET A 1 -12.46 -28.27 -9.93
N LYS A 2 -11.70 -28.40 -8.85
CA LYS A 2 -12.15 -28.03 -7.50
C LYS A 2 -12.29 -26.50 -7.44
N THR A 3 -13.44 -25.99 -7.02
CA THR A 3 -13.65 -24.55 -6.88
C THR A 3 -12.73 -24.02 -5.78
N VAL A 4 -11.89 -23.04 -6.10
CA VAL A 4 -11.01 -22.39 -5.12
C VAL A 4 -11.60 -21.02 -4.80
N TYR A 5 -11.83 -20.75 -3.53
CA TYR A 5 -12.36 -19.47 -3.07
C TYR A 5 -11.23 -18.46 -2.86
N LEU A 6 -11.50 -17.20 -3.20
CA LEU A 6 -10.54 -16.12 -3.07
C LEU A 6 -10.08 -15.94 -1.62
N LYS A 7 -11.01 -16.05 -0.65
CA LYS A 7 -10.73 -15.93 0.78
C LYS A 7 -9.63 -16.90 1.21
N ASP A 8 -9.81 -18.18 0.93
CA ASP A 8 -8.87 -19.24 1.35
C ASP A 8 -7.51 -19.06 0.69
N PHE A 9 -7.54 -18.73 -0.62
CA PHE A 9 -6.30 -18.51 -1.36
C PHE A 9 -5.54 -17.29 -0.85
N MET A 10 -6.20 -16.14 -0.63
CA MET A 10 -5.56 -14.94 -0.08
C MET A 10 -5.03 -15.19 1.33
N SER A 11 -5.75 -15.93 2.16
CA SER A 11 -5.28 -16.29 3.50
C SER A 11 -3.99 -17.10 3.45
N SER A 12 -3.88 -18.05 2.51
CA SER A 12 -2.64 -18.81 2.29
C SER A 12 -1.48 -17.93 1.81
N VAL A 13 -1.76 -16.96 0.93
CA VAL A 13 -0.77 -15.99 0.45
C VAL A 13 -0.29 -15.08 1.58
N ILE A 14 -1.18 -14.63 2.46
CA ILE A 14 -0.84 -13.82 3.63
C ILE A 14 0.12 -14.58 4.55
N ALA A 15 -0.21 -15.83 4.90
CA ALA A 15 0.64 -16.68 5.76
C ALA A 15 2.03 -16.91 5.12
N GLU A 16 2.10 -17.11 3.80
CA GLU A 16 3.36 -17.23 3.07
C GLU A 16 4.19 -15.93 3.12
N LEU A 17 3.54 -14.78 2.96
CA LEU A 17 4.21 -13.47 3.04
C LEU A 17 4.77 -13.21 4.45
N GLU A 18 4.01 -13.56 5.48
CA GLU A 18 4.43 -13.43 6.88
C GLU A 18 5.61 -14.36 7.20
N SER A 19 5.57 -15.60 6.74
CA SER A 19 6.68 -16.55 6.94
C SER A 19 7.98 -16.11 6.24
N ASN A 20 7.86 -15.33 5.15
CA ASN A 20 8.98 -14.74 4.42
C ASN A 20 9.41 -13.35 4.97
N GLY A 21 8.86 -12.90 6.11
CA GLY A 21 9.18 -11.61 6.71
C GLY A 21 8.61 -10.39 5.97
N GLN A 22 7.72 -10.60 4.98
CA GLN A 22 7.13 -9.54 4.16
C GLN A 22 5.87 -8.95 4.82
N TYR A 23 5.97 -8.56 6.08
CA TYR A 23 4.84 -8.11 6.91
C TYR A 23 4.06 -6.94 6.32
N GLY A 24 4.75 -5.94 5.71
CA GLY A 24 4.09 -4.81 5.06
C GLY A 24 3.17 -5.23 3.92
N THR A 25 3.64 -6.15 3.06
CA THR A 25 2.84 -6.69 1.95
C THR A 25 1.70 -7.58 2.46
N ALA A 26 1.95 -8.40 3.48
CA ALA A 26 0.93 -9.22 4.13
C ALA A 26 -0.19 -8.36 4.72
N HIS A 27 0.16 -7.25 5.40
CA HIS A 27 -0.80 -6.29 5.95
C HIS A 27 -1.71 -5.67 4.87
N VAL A 28 -1.12 -5.24 3.74
CA VAL A 28 -1.89 -4.70 2.61
C VAL A 28 -2.80 -5.78 2.03
N CYS A 29 -2.29 -7.00 1.82
CA CYS A 29 -3.07 -8.12 1.33
C CYS A 29 -4.27 -8.43 2.25
N GLY A 30 -4.06 -8.44 3.57
CA GLY A 30 -5.12 -8.61 4.56
C GLY A 30 -6.17 -7.49 4.53
N SER A 31 -5.74 -6.25 4.31
CA SER A 31 -6.66 -5.10 4.17
C SER A 31 -7.53 -5.22 2.92
N VAL A 32 -6.95 -5.66 1.80
CA VAL A 32 -7.69 -5.94 0.56
C VAL A 32 -8.67 -7.08 0.77
N LEU A 33 -8.26 -8.18 1.42
CA LEU A 33 -9.15 -9.31 1.72
C LEU A 33 -10.38 -8.86 2.53
N ARG A 34 -10.17 -8.13 3.62
CA ARG A 34 -11.29 -7.59 4.42
C ARG A 34 -12.22 -6.69 3.60
N SER A 35 -11.66 -5.89 2.70
CA SER A 35 -12.45 -5.01 1.84
C SER A 35 -13.27 -5.78 0.81
N VAL A 36 -12.69 -6.82 0.22
CA VAL A 36 -13.40 -7.69 -0.73
C VAL A 36 -14.52 -8.45 -0.02
N MET A 37 -14.28 -8.98 1.17
CA MET A 37 -15.30 -9.68 1.96
C MET A 37 -16.45 -8.75 2.41
N ALA A 38 -16.19 -7.46 2.54
CA ALA A 38 -17.23 -6.46 2.82
C ALA A 38 -18.04 -6.07 1.57
N PHE A 39 -17.47 -6.25 0.37
CA PHE A 39 -18.13 -5.96 -0.90
C PHE A 39 -18.91 -7.16 -1.44
N ASP A 40 -18.34 -8.35 -1.31
CA ASP A 40 -18.90 -9.61 -1.85
C ASP A 40 -18.88 -10.70 -0.78
N SER A 41 -19.35 -11.87 -1.11
CA SER A 41 -19.44 -13.01 -0.19
C SER A 41 -18.11 -13.72 0.02
N GLU A 42 -17.99 -14.44 1.14
CA GLU A 42 -16.84 -15.32 1.42
C GLU A 42 -16.69 -16.46 0.40
N ARG A 43 -17.73 -16.72 -0.43
CA ARG A 43 -17.74 -17.74 -1.46
C ARG A 43 -17.33 -17.23 -2.84
N LEU A 44 -16.79 -16.03 -2.94
CA LEU A 44 -16.24 -15.54 -4.20
C LEU A 44 -15.13 -16.48 -4.68
N SER A 45 -15.36 -17.12 -5.84
CA SER A 45 -14.35 -17.99 -6.46
C SER A 45 -13.32 -17.17 -7.23
N LEU A 46 -12.13 -17.73 -7.46
CA LEU A 46 -11.11 -17.10 -8.32
C LEU A 46 -11.64 -16.85 -9.74
N SER A 47 -12.49 -17.74 -10.27
CA SER A 47 -13.14 -17.56 -11.58
C SER A 47 -14.22 -16.48 -11.59
N GLY A 48 -14.74 -16.10 -10.43
CA GLY A 48 -15.71 -15.02 -10.28
C GLY A 48 -15.09 -13.62 -10.41
N ILE A 49 -13.76 -13.50 -10.35
CA ILE A 49 -13.06 -12.24 -10.55
C ILE A 49 -13.04 -11.92 -12.05
N THR A 50 -14.14 -11.39 -12.54
CA THR A 50 -14.32 -10.97 -13.94
C THR A 50 -13.97 -9.47 -14.11
N PRO A 51 -13.75 -8.98 -15.34
CA PRO A 51 -13.60 -7.54 -15.58
C PRO A 51 -14.79 -6.72 -15.07
N SER A 52 -16.01 -7.24 -15.20
CA SER A 52 -17.22 -6.59 -14.70
C SER A 52 -17.23 -6.51 -13.17
N TRP A 53 -16.85 -7.61 -12.50
CA TRP A 53 -16.73 -7.65 -11.05
C TRP A 53 -15.65 -6.66 -10.56
N LEU A 54 -14.49 -6.62 -11.22
CA LEU A 54 -13.42 -5.68 -10.89
C LEU A 54 -13.89 -4.23 -11.01
N LYS A 55 -14.68 -3.91 -12.04
CA LYS A 55 -15.23 -2.57 -12.23
C LYS A 55 -16.26 -2.21 -11.15
N ALA A 56 -17.11 -3.14 -10.78
CA ALA A 56 -18.06 -2.95 -9.69
C ALA A 56 -17.35 -2.75 -8.35
N TYR A 57 -16.29 -3.53 -8.07
CA TYR A 57 -15.49 -3.36 -6.87
C TYR A 57 -14.72 -2.02 -6.85
N GLU A 58 -14.16 -1.57 -7.98
CA GLU A 58 -13.56 -0.23 -8.10
C GLU A 58 -14.56 0.86 -7.72
N ASN A 59 -15.77 0.80 -8.27
CA ASN A 59 -16.83 1.75 -7.97
C ASN A 59 -17.22 1.70 -6.49
N TYR A 60 -17.33 0.51 -5.90
CA TYR A 60 -17.57 0.37 -4.47
C TYR A 60 -16.50 1.07 -3.63
N LEU A 61 -15.21 0.88 -3.96
CA LEU A 61 -14.11 1.50 -3.24
C LEU A 61 -14.15 3.03 -3.34
N LEU A 62 -14.47 3.57 -4.52
CA LEU A 62 -14.55 5.01 -4.76
C LEU A 62 -15.71 5.68 -4.00
N HIS A 63 -16.76 4.91 -3.65
CA HIS A 63 -17.94 5.43 -2.95
C HIS A 63 -18.06 4.89 -1.51
N LYS A 64 -17.04 4.20 -1.00
CA LYS A 64 -17.04 3.61 0.33
C LYS A 64 -17.02 4.69 1.42
N GLY A 65 -18.06 4.72 2.25
CA GLY A 65 -18.23 5.75 3.29
C GLY A 65 -18.56 7.13 2.72
N GLU A 66 -18.43 8.17 3.52
CA GLU A 66 -18.80 9.54 3.12
C GLU A 66 -17.89 10.16 2.04
N LYS A 67 -16.61 9.80 2.02
CA LYS A 67 -15.59 10.41 1.13
C LYS A 67 -15.03 9.48 0.07
N GLY A 68 -15.35 8.20 0.12
CA GLY A 68 -14.71 7.20 -0.72
C GLY A 68 -13.22 7.02 -0.44
N LEU A 69 -12.57 6.10 -1.16
CA LEU A 69 -11.12 5.93 -1.08
C LEU A 69 -10.40 6.76 -2.15
N ALA A 70 -9.25 7.30 -1.79
CA ALA A 70 -8.38 7.99 -2.74
C ALA A 70 -7.95 7.06 -3.89
N TRP A 71 -7.80 7.60 -5.10
CA TRP A 71 -7.43 6.84 -6.30
C TRP A 71 -6.16 6.01 -6.14
N ASN A 72 -5.15 6.52 -5.42
CA ASN A 72 -3.92 5.77 -5.17
C ASN A 72 -4.14 4.59 -4.23
N THR A 73 -5.09 4.68 -3.30
CA THR A 73 -5.50 3.56 -2.44
C THR A 73 -6.25 2.51 -3.26
N VAL A 74 -7.20 2.94 -4.12
CA VAL A 74 -7.91 2.05 -5.05
C VAL A 74 -6.92 1.32 -5.95
N SER A 75 -5.95 2.04 -6.53
CA SER A 75 -4.89 1.43 -7.33
C SER A 75 -4.09 0.38 -6.55
N THR A 76 -3.73 0.67 -5.30
CA THR A 76 -3.02 -0.29 -4.45
C THR A 76 -3.84 -1.57 -4.26
N TYR A 77 -5.14 -1.46 -4.04
CA TYR A 77 -6.04 -2.59 -3.88
C TYR A 77 -6.16 -3.41 -5.17
N MET A 78 -6.34 -2.73 -6.32
CA MET A 78 -6.41 -3.39 -7.63
C MET A 78 -5.10 -4.12 -7.99
N ARG A 79 -3.95 -3.48 -7.74
CA ARG A 79 -2.63 -4.10 -7.96
C ARG A 79 -2.39 -5.30 -7.06
N MET A 80 -2.83 -5.25 -5.81
CA MET A 80 -2.73 -6.39 -4.89
C MET A 80 -3.60 -7.55 -5.38
N LEU A 81 -4.86 -7.29 -5.78
CA LEU A 81 -5.73 -8.32 -6.38
C LEU A 81 -5.12 -8.92 -7.64
N GLN A 82 -4.54 -8.09 -8.50
CA GLN A 82 -3.84 -8.56 -9.70
C GLN A 82 -2.66 -9.48 -9.35
N ALA A 83 -1.86 -9.10 -8.36
CA ALA A 83 -0.73 -9.92 -7.92
C ALA A 83 -1.20 -11.27 -7.35
N VAL A 84 -2.26 -11.27 -6.55
CA VAL A 84 -2.86 -12.51 -6.02
C VAL A 84 -3.43 -13.37 -7.14
N TYR A 85 -4.18 -12.78 -8.09
CA TYR A 85 -4.73 -13.50 -9.23
C TYR A 85 -3.62 -14.14 -10.09
N ASN A 86 -2.57 -13.39 -10.39
CA ASN A 86 -1.42 -13.90 -11.15
C ASN A 86 -0.73 -15.07 -10.41
N ARG A 87 -0.60 -15.02 -9.09
CA ARG A 87 -0.11 -16.18 -8.30
C ARG A 87 -1.03 -17.39 -8.44
N ALA A 88 -2.35 -17.18 -8.46
CA ALA A 88 -3.30 -18.27 -8.67
C ALA A 88 -3.18 -18.88 -10.07
N VAL A 89 -2.96 -18.08 -11.10
CA VAL A 89 -2.71 -18.53 -12.48
C VAL A 89 -1.42 -19.37 -12.56
N VAL A 90 -0.32 -18.88 -11.98
CA VAL A 90 0.96 -19.61 -11.92
C VAL A 90 0.79 -20.98 -11.22
N ARG A 91 -0.03 -21.04 -10.17
CA ARG A 91 -0.35 -22.27 -9.45
C ARG A 91 -1.41 -23.14 -10.15
N LYS A 92 -1.87 -22.75 -11.35
CA LYS A 92 -2.91 -23.44 -12.13
C LYS A 92 -4.25 -23.56 -11.39
N LEU A 93 -4.55 -22.65 -10.49
CA LEU A 93 -5.80 -22.56 -9.72
C LEU A 93 -6.83 -21.63 -10.38
N ALA A 94 -6.38 -20.75 -11.28
CA ALA A 94 -7.21 -19.86 -12.08
C ALA A 94 -6.73 -19.87 -13.54
N ALA A 95 -7.67 -19.58 -14.46
CA ALA A 95 -7.33 -19.43 -15.87
C ALA A 95 -6.61 -18.09 -16.13
N PHE A 96 -5.66 -18.08 -17.05
CA PHE A 96 -5.09 -16.83 -17.54
C PHE A 96 -6.10 -16.11 -18.44
N ILE A 97 -6.48 -14.88 -18.10
CA ILE A 97 -7.36 -14.02 -18.90
C ILE A 97 -6.55 -12.81 -19.34
N PRO A 98 -6.27 -12.65 -20.64
CA PRO A 98 -5.55 -11.49 -21.14
C PRO A 98 -6.28 -10.18 -20.79
N TYR A 99 -5.51 -9.18 -20.33
CA TYR A 99 -6.03 -7.83 -20.06
C TYR A 99 -7.16 -7.74 -19.01
N GLN A 100 -7.33 -8.74 -18.14
CA GLN A 100 -8.41 -8.80 -17.14
C GLN A 100 -8.51 -7.52 -16.29
N PHE A 101 -7.39 -6.91 -15.91
CA PHE A 101 -7.32 -5.70 -15.08
C PHE A 101 -7.21 -4.40 -15.89
N ARG A 102 -7.32 -4.44 -17.22
CA ARG A 102 -7.15 -3.23 -18.07
C ARG A 102 -8.24 -2.19 -17.84
N GLY A 103 -9.44 -2.62 -17.45
CA GLY A 103 -10.60 -1.74 -17.25
C GLY A 103 -10.63 -1.01 -15.90
N VAL A 104 -9.69 -1.28 -14.99
CA VAL A 104 -9.62 -0.69 -13.64
C VAL A 104 -8.33 0.09 -13.44
N PHE A 105 -8.36 1.04 -12.51
CA PHE A 105 -7.21 1.91 -12.25
C PHE A 105 -6.13 1.20 -11.44
N THR A 106 -5.02 0.90 -12.09
CA THR A 106 -3.81 0.32 -11.48
C THR A 106 -2.61 1.28 -11.55
N GLY A 107 -2.82 2.49 -12.05
CA GLY A 107 -1.82 3.52 -12.21
C GLY A 107 -1.51 4.28 -10.91
N ARG A 108 -0.83 5.41 -11.05
CA ARG A 108 -0.56 6.35 -9.97
C ARG A 108 -1.04 7.73 -10.39
N LYS A 109 -1.94 8.33 -9.61
CA LYS A 109 -2.22 9.76 -9.73
C LYS A 109 -1.10 10.52 -9.03
N ALA A 110 -0.50 11.47 -9.74
CA ALA A 110 0.42 12.41 -9.13
C ALA A 110 -0.35 13.19 -8.07
N ASP A 111 0.09 13.10 -6.83
CA ASP A 111 -0.35 13.98 -5.77
C ASP A 111 0.59 15.17 -5.71
N HIS A 112 0.11 16.34 -5.29
CA HIS A 112 0.97 17.49 -5.10
C HIS A 112 2.09 17.08 -4.14
N ARG A 113 3.32 17.06 -4.63
CA ARG A 113 4.49 16.84 -3.79
C ARG A 113 4.56 18.01 -2.83
N ARG A 114 4.46 17.75 -1.54
CA ARG A 114 4.79 18.73 -0.51
C ARG A 114 6.32 18.88 -0.50
N VAL A 115 6.81 19.74 -1.36
CA VAL A 115 8.23 20.09 -1.40
C VAL A 115 8.41 21.28 -0.47
N LEU A 116 9.31 21.18 0.49
CA LEU A 116 9.73 22.32 1.28
C LEU A 116 10.55 23.24 0.37
N GLU A 117 10.22 24.52 0.37
CA GLU A 117 11.02 25.51 -0.34
C GLU A 117 12.38 25.68 0.35
N ARG A 118 13.39 26.16 -0.42
CA ARG A 118 14.73 26.37 0.10
C ARG A 118 14.74 27.29 1.33
N ALA A 119 13.91 28.32 1.33
CA ALA A 119 13.78 29.25 2.45
C ALA A 119 13.25 28.56 3.72
N ASP A 120 12.29 27.65 3.58
CA ASP A 120 11.74 26.89 4.71
C ASP A 120 12.76 25.90 5.27
N MET A 121 13.53 25.25 4.39
CA MET A 121 14.64 24.39 4.83
C MET A 121 15.74 25.19 5.56
N GLN A 122 16.09 26.38 5.08
CA GLN A 122 17.05 27.25 5.76
C GLN A 122 16.58 27.63 7.17
N LYS A 123 15.31 28.00 7.34
CA LYS A 123 14.73 28.28 8.66
C LYS A 123 14.83 27.06 9.58
N LEU A 124 14.49 25.86 9.08
CA LEU A 124 14.57 24.63 9.86
C LEU A 124 15.99 24.28 10.30
N LEU A 125 17.00 24.63 9.49
CA LEU A 125 18.39 24.27 9.75
C LEU A 125 19.16 25.34 10.57
N VAL A 126 18.80 26.63 10.45
CA VAL A 126 19.56 27.77 10.99
C VAL A 126 18.92 28.36 12.24
N GLU A 127 17.60 28.37 12.34
CA GLU A 127 16.93 28.97 13.52
C GLU A 127 17.17 28.09 14.75
N LYS A 128 17.85 28.67 15.73
CA LYS A 128 17.92 28.16 17.11
C LYS A 128 16.49 28.04 17.62
N GLU A 129 16.18 26.87 18.15
CA GLU A 129 14.90 26.42 18.70
C GLU A 129 13.83 27.51 18.84
N PRO A 130 12.79 27.50 17.98
CA PRO A 130 11.53 28.11 18.40
C PRO A 130 11.07 27.37 19.66
N ASP A 131 10.32 28.05 20.51
CA ASP A 131 9.64 27.44 21.67
C ASP A 131 8.82 26.22 21.20
N ILE A 132 9.49 25.06 21.15
CA ILE A 132 8.93 23.84 20.55
C ILE A 132 7.95 23.29 21.57
N ALA A 133 6.67 23.48 21.28
CA ALA A 133 5.55 23.17 22.16
C ALA A 133 5.46 21.68 22.61
N SER A 134 6.26 20.77 22.04
CA SER A 134 6.28 19.37 22.49
C SER A 134 7.60 18.64 22.20
N PRO A 135 8.01 17.69 23.08
CA PRO A 135 9.21 16.86 22.86
C PRO A 135 9.19 16.08 21.55
N GLY A 136 8.00 15.66 21.08
CA GLY A 136 7.85 14.95 19.80
C GLY A 136 8.20 15.82 18.58
N MET A 137 7.95 17.12 18.64
CA MET A 137 8.30 18.04 17.57
C MET A 137 9.79 18.28 17.49
N ALA A 138 10.48 18.40 18.63
CA ALA A 138 11.94 18.51 18.71
C ALA A 138 12.61 17.27 18.07
N TRP A 139 12.12 16.09 18.43
CA TRP A 139 12.61 14.84 17.86
C TRP A 139 12.37 14.73 16.35
N ALA A 140 11.15 15.07 15.89
CA ALA A 140 10.83 15.05 14.46
C ALA A 140 11.73 16.01 13.65
N ARG A 141 12.03 17.20 14.21
CA ARG A 141 12.97 18.17 13.60
C ARG A 141 14.37 17.60 13.51
N ALA A 142 14.90 17.01 14.59
CA ALA A 142 16.21 16.39 14.60
C ALA A 142 16.32 15.26 13.57
N CYS A 143 15.29 14.41 13.44
CA CYS A 143 15.25 13.37 12.42
C CYS A 143 15.25 13.97 11.01
N LEU A 144 14.45 15.02 10.75
CA LEU A 144 14.40 15.68 9.44
C LEU A 144 15.76 16.31 9.08
N GLU A 145 16.41 16.95 10.03
CA GLU A 145 17.75 17.54 9.85
C GLU A 145 18.78 16.46 9.50
N LEU A 146 18.79 15.34 10.23
CA LEU A 146 19.68 14.21 9.94
C LEU A 146 19.42 13.62 8.57
N MET A 147 18.14 13.34 8.24
CA MET A 147 17.76 12.83 6.92
C MET A 147 18.23 13.76 5.79
N PHE A 148 18.13 15.08 5.99
CA PHE A 148 18.60 16.06 5.03
C PHE A 148 20.13 16.07 4.91
N ARG A 149 20.87 16.07 6.03
CA ARG A 149 22.34 16.01 6.07
C ARG A 149 22.90 14.75 5.45
N PHE A 150 22.17 13.62 5.57
CA PHE A 150 22.47 12.35 4.89
C PHE A 150 21.87 12.25 3.48
N HIS A 151 21.77 13.39 2.76
CA HIS A 151 21.36 13.45 1.34
C HIS A 151 19.98 12.83 1.04
N GLY A 152 19.04 12.95 1.96
CA GLY A 152 17.69 12.43 1.80
C GLY A 152 17.52 10.98 2.23
N MET A 153 18.32 10.54 3.20
CA MET A 153 18.19 9.20 3.79
C MET A 153 16.74 8.95 4.24
N PRO A 154 16.13 7.83 3.86
CA PRO A 154 14.80 7.45 4.33
C PRO A 154 14.77 7.28 5.85
N PHE A 155 13.65 7.63 6.50
CA PHE A 155 13.50 7.52 7.95
C PHE A 155 13.74 6.08 8.47
N VAL A 156 13.35 5.07 7.69
CA VAL A 156 13.60 3.65 8.05
C VAL A 156 15.10 3.37 8.15
N ASP A 157 15.89 3.89 7.22
CA ASP A 157 17.35 3.68 7.21
C ASP A 157 17.99 4.45 8.37
N LEU A 158 17.54 5.69 8.63
CA LEU A 158 17.96 6.46 9.78
C LEU A 158 17.67 5.73 11.11
N ALA A 159 16.49 5.12 11.24
CA ALA A 159 16.10 4.40 12.45
C ALA A 159 16.94 3.12 12.71
N HIS A 160 17.56 2.58 11.67
CA HIS A 160 18.44 1.40 11.76
C HIS A 160 19.92 1.74 11.75
N LEU A 161 20.28 3.02 11.63
CA LEU A 161 21.68 3.49 11.59
C LEU A 161 22.38 3.17 12.92
N ARG A 162 23.53 2.54 12.85
CA ARG A 162 24.37 2.18 13.99
C ARG A 162 25.64 3.03 14.01
N LYS A 163 26.27 3.15 15.18
CA LYS A 163 27.58 3.84 15.29
C LYS A 163 28.66 3.20 14.42
N SER A 164 28.55 1.90 14.12
CA SER A 164 29.47 1.18 13.23
C SER A 164 29.30 1.57 11.76
N ASP A 165 28.24 2.25 11.39
CA ASP A 165 27.90 2.61 10.02
C ASP A 165 28.34 4.04 9.68
N LEU A 166 28.90 4.75 10.69
CA LEU A 166 29.46 6.12 10.61
C LEU A 166 30.97 6.10 10.61
#